data_7f83638a321636dfbda1c06a22886b76
#
_entry.id   7f83638a321636dfbda1c06a22886b76
#
_cell.length_a   1.000
_cell.length_b   1.000
_cell.length_c   1.000
_cell.angle_alpha   90.00
_cell.angle_beta   90.00
_cell.angle_gamma   90.00
#
_symmetry.space_group_name_H-M   'P 1'
#
loop_
_entity.id
_entity.type
_entity.pdbx_description
1 polymer ?
#
loop_
_entity_poly.entity_id
_entity_poly.type
_entity_poly.pdbx_seq_one_letter_code
_entity_poly.pdbx_strand_id
1 'polypeptide(L)'
;QSAVSIQIKKLESTLGLQLIERNSKNFKLTFAGKELFKMSQDVFEKISRMENEMKKILQYKKGKISIGATHNIGEPVLPRIMVEFRKQYPEIEFDLYIKNKESLVKHLKEGTVDIALMEEYFIEDKEIKVIETEDYPFVVVAGKEITNLDELQNIPLLKRDTILTNKYLDLFEKIVGFNLDKRISVNGSIETMKNLIKDGLGFAILPYYSVHEEVERGALKLVHKFEKSEDRFQIVLIRENEDKEGISKFVEFLENYKINRDNAPLVTKVKKTKK
;
A
#
# COMPACT_ATOMS: atom_id res chain seq x y z
N GLN A 1 23.14 -7.93 29.65
CA GLN A 1 22.25 -9.12 29.83
C GLN A 1 21.81 -9.36 31.27
N SER A 2 22.67 -9.17 32.25
CA SER A 2 22.34 -9.38 33.67
C SER A 2 21.26 -8.42 34.20
N ALA A 3 21.34 -7.13 33.84
CA ALA A 3 20.38 -6.13 34.30
C ALA A 3 18.95 -6.40 33.78
N VAL A 4 18.80 -6.77 32.50
CA VAL A 4 17.50 -7.14 31.90
C VAL A 4 16.91 -8.36 32.60
N SER A 5 17.73 -9.39 32.86
CA SER A 5 17.29 -10.60 33.57
C SER A 5 16.81 -10.31 35.00
N ILE A 6 17.46 -9.38 35.71
CA ILE A 6 17.04 -8.94 37.05
C ILE A 6 15.67 -8.22 36.97
N GLN A 7 15.48 -7.33 36.00
CA GLN A 7 14.22 -6.60 35.85
C GLN A 7 13.06 -7.55 35.50
N ILE A 8 13.30 -8.52 34.62
CA ILE A 8 12.29 -9.54 34.29
C ILE A 8 11.93 -10.37 35.52
N LYS A 9 12.90 -10.84 36.31
CA LYS A 9 12.62 -11.58 37.56
C LYS A 9 11.81 -10.73 38.55
N LYS A 10 12.12 -9.44 38.68
CA LYS A 10 11.37 -8.52 39.52
C LYS A 10 9.92 -8.38 39.02
N LEU A 11 9.71 -8.26 37.71
CA LEU A 11 8.40 -8.19 37.10
C LEU A 11 7.62 -9.50 37.34
N GLU A 12 8.23 -10.65 37.09
CA GLU A 12 7.66 -11.99 37.39
C GLU A 12 7.24 -12.11 38.87
N SER A 13 8.09 -11.64 39.78
CA SER A 13 7.78 -11.64 41.21
C SER A 13 6.61 -10.72 41.57
N THR A 14 6.53 -9.54 40.93
CA THR A 14 5.44 -8.58 41.15
C THR A 14 4.10 -9.10 40.65
N LEU A 15 4.10 -9.77 39.49
CA LEU A 15 2.89 -10.32 38.88
C LEU A 15 2.50 -11.70 39.41
N GLY A 16 3.40 -12.39 40.11
CA GLY A 16 3.20 -13.77 40.54
C GLY A 16 3.14 -14.78 39.38
N LEU A 17 3.64 -14.39 38.19
CA LEU A 17 3.57 -15.18 36.97
C LEU A 17 4.96 -15.33 36.34
N GLN A 18 5.24 -16.52 35.80
CA GLN A 18 6.45 -16.76 35.02
C GLN A 18 6.22 -16.29 33.60
N LEU A 19 7.08 -15.40 33.08
CA LEU A 19 6.97 -14.79 31.75
C LEU A 19 7.90 -15.45 30.72
N ILE A 20 9.02 -16.07 31.21
CA ILE A 20 10.02 -16.73 30.36
C ILE A 20 10.20 -18.17 30.74
N GLU A 21 10.22 -19.07 29.77
CA GLU A 21 10.58 -20.48 29.94
C GLU A 21 12.09 -20.61 30.14
N ARG A 22 12.51 -21.22 31.28
CA ARG A 22 13.91 -21.30 31.66
C ARG A 22 14.68 -22.52 31.13
N ASN A 23 14.02 -23.39 30.34
CA ASN A 23 14.55 -24.72 30.01
C ASN A 23 15.19 -24.85 28.63
N SER A 24 15.46 -23.78 27.91
CA SER A 24 16.03 -23.88 26.56
C SER A 24 17.21 -22.93 26.35
N LYS A 25 18.14 -23.36 25.53
CA LYS A 25 19.19 -22.48 24.96
C LYS A 25 18.60 -21.29 24.16
N ASN A 26 17.29 -21.31 23.90
CA ASN A 26 16.53 -20.26 23.23
C ASN A 26 15.54 -19.65 24.21
N PHE A 27 15.51 -18.32 24.29
CA PHE A 27 14.50 -17.58 25.06
C PHE A 27 13.11 -17.80 24.44
N LYS A 28 12.18 -18.36 25.22
CA LYS A 28 10.77 -18.49 24.83
C LYS A 28 9.89 -17.82 25.87
N LEU A 29 8.87 -17.12 25.39
CA LEU A 29 7.84 -16.56 26.27
C LEU A 29 6.83 -17.64 26.66
N THR A 30 6.41 -17.64 27.92
CA THR A 30 5.23 -18.38 28.39
C THR A 30 3.96 -17.78 27.78
N PHE A 31 2.81 -18.41 27.99
CA PHE A 31 1.52 -17.82 27.60
C PHE A 31 1.33 -16.44 28.28
N ALA A 32 1.57 -16.33 29.59
CA ALA A 32 1.49 -15.06 30.31
C ALA A 32 2.49 -14.03 29.77
N GLY A 33 3.70 -14.46 29.38
CA GLY A 33 4.70 -13.61 28.77
C GLY A 33 4.26 -13.05 27.42
N LYS A 34 3.58 -13.85 26.57
CA LYS A 34 3.05 -13.41 25.28
C LYS A 34 1.91 -12.39 25.45
N GLU A 35 1.00 -12.65 26.37
CA GLU A 35 -0.10 -11.72 26.66
C GLU A 35 0.43 -10.39 27.21
N LEU A 36 1.35 -10.43 28.18
CA LEU A 36 1.96 -9.21 28.71
C LEU A 36 2.73 -8.44 27.62
N PHE A 37 3.46 -9.15 26.75
CA PHE A 37 4.18 -8.52 25.64
C PHE A 37 3.22 -7.79 24.70
N LYS A 38 2.11 -8.45 24.34
CA LYS A 38 1.07 -7.83 23.49
C LYS A 38 0.48 -6.59 24.16
N MET A 39 0.08 -6.69 25.44
CA MET A 39 -0.48 -5.55 26.18
C MET A 39 0.54 -4.42 26.34
N SER A 40 1.82 -4.74 26.53
CA SER A 40 2.87 -3.71 26.67
C SER A 40 3.14 -2.98 25.35
N GLN A 41 2.99 -3.63 24.20
CA GLN A 41 3.14 -2.97 22.91
C GLN A 41 2.14 -1.81 22.77
N ASP A 42 0.87 -2.02 23.11
CA ASP A 42 -0.18 -0.98 23.06
C ASP A 42 0.18 0.23 23.96
N VAL A 43 0.74 -0.04 25.15
CA VAL A 43 1.17 1.01 26.07
C VAL A 43 2.35 1.82 25.48
N PHE A 44 3.35 1.14 24.94
CA PHE A 44 4.51 1.80 24.34
C PHE A 44 4.14 2.59 23.08
N GLU A 45 3.23 2.08 22.26
CA GLU A 45 2.71 2.83 21.12
C GLU A 45 2.03 4.13 21.56
N LYS A 46 1.23 4.09 22.64
CA LYS A 46 0.58 5.29 23.20
C LYS A 46 1.58 6.30 23.77
N ILE A 47 2.62 5.84 24.46
CA ILE A 47 3.69 6.71 24.97
C ILE A 47 4.43 7.37 23.79
N SER A 48 4.83 6.60 22.80
CA SER A 48 5.52 7.11 21.60
C SER A 48 4.64 8.13 20.85
N ARG A 49 3.34 7.84 20.74
CA ARG A 49 2.38 8.79 20.14
C ARG A 49 2.33 10.09 20.92
N MET A 50 2.18 10.03 22.23
CA MET A 50 2.16 11.22 23.09
C MET A 50 3.43 12.07 22.93
N GLU A 51 4.61 11.44 22.94
CA GLU A 51 5.89 12.14 22.76
C GLU A 51 5.98 12.81 21.38
N ASN A 52 5.56 12.10 20.32
CA ASN A 52 5.57 12.63 18.96
C ASN A 52 4.55 13.76 18.77
N GLU A 53 3.36 13.64 19.35
CA GLU A 53 2.37 14.71 19.33
C GLU A 53 2.85 15.96 20.05
N MET A 54 3.48 15.80 21.19
CA MET A 54 4.08 16.94 21.92
C MET A 54 5.17 17.64 21.10
N LYS A 55 6.02 16.88 20.38
CA LYS A 55 7.00 17.47 19.45
C LYS A 55 6.33 18.19 18.28
N LYS A 56 5.18 17.68 17.81
CA LYS A 56 4.43 18.25 16.68
C LYS A 56 3.60 19.49 17.03
N ILE A 57 3.32 19.77 18.30
CA ILE A 57 2.52 20.94 18.69
C ILE A 57 3.03 22.24 18.04
N LEU A 58 4.35 22.42 17.98
CA LEU A 58 4.95 23.59 17.33
C LEU A 58 4.90 23.51 15.79
N GLN A 59 4.85 22.30 15.23
CA GLN A 59 4.78 22.03 13.79
C GLN A 59 3.35 22.22 13.26
N TYR A 60 2.34 21.76 14.01
CA TYR A 60 0.92 21.99 13.64
C TYR A 60 0.57 23.48 13.56
N LYS A 61 1.15 24.33 14.42
CA LYS A 61 1.01 25.79 14.30
C LYS A 61 1.59 26.35 12.98
N LYS A 62 2.46 25.57 12.30
CA LYS A 62 3.02 25.92 10.98
C LYS A 62 2.31 25.19 9.83
N GLY A 63 1.24 24.43 10.12
CA GLY A 63 0.51 23.67 9.10
C GLY A 63 1.27 22.48 8.52
N LYS A 64 2.29 21.94 9.23
CA LYS A 64 3.06 20.78 8.73
C LYS A 64 2.34 19.46 9.01
N ILE A 65 2.24 18.57 7.99
CA ILE A 65 1.67 17.22 8.08
C ILE A 65 2.67 16.15 7.62
N SER A 66 2.59 14.97 8.22
CA SER A 66 3.39 13.80 7.84
C SER A 66 2.52 12.79 7.09
N ILE A 67 2.82 12.60 5.81
CA ILE A 67 2.00 11.78 4.90
C ILE A 67 2.74 10.49 4.60
N GLY A 68 2.09 9.35 4.83
CA GLY A 68 2.55 8.03 4.46
C GLY A 68 1.90 7.52 3.18
N ALA A 69 2.58 6.64 2.45
CA ALA A 69 1.96 5.88 1.37
C ALA A 69 2.64 4.52 1.19
N THR A 70 1.89 3.53 0.72
CA THR A 70 2.49 2.29 0.24
C THR A 70 3.36 2.55 -0.99
N HIS A 71 4.31 1.67 -1.29
CA HIS A 71 5.16 1.82 -2.48
C HIS A 71 4.35 1.92 -3.78
N ASN A 72 3.25 1.17 -3.87
CA ASN A 72 2.41 1.16 -5.07
C ASN A 72 1.68 2.50 -5.32
N ILE A 73 1.41 3.27 -4.28
CA ILE A 73 0.79 4.61 -4.38
C ILE A 73 1.85 5.70 -4.31
N GLY A 74 2.81 5.54 -3.42
CA GLY A 74 3.81 6.54 -3.08
C GLY A 74 4.74 6.88 -4.25
N GLU A 75 5.10 5.91 -5.08
CA GLU A 75 5.97 6.13 -6.22
C GLU A 75 5.22 6.72 -7.44
N PRO A 76 4.10 6.10 -7.93
CA PRO A 76 3.45 6.57 -9.16
C PRO A 76 2.41 7.67 -8.96
N VAL A 77 1.78 7.77 -7.79
CA VAL A 77 0.59 8.61 -7.58
C VAL A 77 0.86 9.80 -6.66
N LEU A 78 1.48 9.54 -5.50
CA LEU A 78 1.65 10.56 -4.47
C LEU A 78 2.38 11.83 -4.94
N PRO A 79 3.42 11.79 -5.79
CA PRO A 79 4.09 13.00 -6.25
C PRO A 79 3.16 13.99 -6.95
N ARG A 80 2.24 13.49 -7.78
CA ARG A 80 1.24 14.32 -8.48
C ARG A 80 0.22 14.90 -7.51
N ILE A 81 -0.27 14.09 -6.60
CA ILE A 81 -1.16 14.52 -5.52
C ILE A 81 -0.52 15.68 -4.76
N MET A 82 0.73 15.54 -4.37
CA MET A 82 1.44 16.56 -3.59
C MET A 82 1.67 17.85 -4.35
N VAL A 83 1.97 17.77 -5.65
CA VAL A 83 2.10 18.97 -6.50
C VAL A 83 0.78 19.74 -6.57
N GLU A 84 -0.35 19.06 -6.81
CA GLU A 84 -1.66 19.70 -6.89
C GLU A 84 -2.14 20.22 -5.52
N PHE A 85 -1.92 19.45 -4.45
CA PHE A 85 -2.22 19.86 -3.09
C PHE A 85 -1.46 21.13 -2.69
N ARG A 86 -0.16 21.19 -2.99
CA ARG A 86 0.66 22.37 -2.69
C ARG A 86 0.26 23.62 -3.48
N LYS A 87 -0.27 23.47 -4.69
CA LYS A 87 -0.80 24.62 -5.46
C LYS A 87 -2.01 25.22 -4.76
N GLN A 88 -2.86 24.40 -4.13
CA GLN A 88 -4.05 24.83 -3.45
C GLN A 88 -3.78 25.33 -2.02
N TYR A 89 -2.81 24.70 -1.34
CA TYR A 89 -2.43 25.01 0.05
C TYR A 89 -0.90 25.23 0.17
N PRO A 90 -0.38 26.35 -0.35
CA PRO A 90 1.07 26.62 -0.40
C PRO A 90 1.71 26.78 0.98
N GLU A 91 0.91 27.12 2.00
CA GLU A 91 1.34 27.30 3.38
C GLU A 91 1.55 25.98 4.13
N ILE A 92 1.04 24.85 3.61
CA ILE A 92 1.17 23.54 4.26
C ILE A 92 2.49 22.91 3.86
N GLU A 93 3.33 22.67 4.86
CA GLU A 93 4.55 21.86 4.71
C GLU A 93 4.23 20.37 4.94
N PHE A 94 4.99 19.45 4.33
CA PHE A 94 4.78 18.04 4.52
C PHE A 94 6.08 17.23 4.49
N ASP A 95 6.09 16.15 5.29
CA ASP A 95 7.08 15.08 5.20
C ASP A 95 6.42 13.86 4.54
N LEU A 96 7.17 13.15 3.68
CA LEU A 96 6.68 11.98 2.96
C LEU A 96 7.37 10.70 3.45
N TYR A 97 6.58 9.67 3.70
CA TYR A 97 7.03 8.36 4.16
C TYR A 97 6.50 7.27 3.24
N ILE A 98 7.37 6.63 2.47
CA ILE A 98 7.00 5.49 1.62
C ILE A 98 7.46 4.21 2.32
N LYS A 99 6.52 3.36 2.71
CA LYS A 99 6.73 2.15 3.51
C LYS A 99 5.73 1.05 3.11
N ASN A 100 5.91 -0.17 3.64
CA ASN A 100 4.88 -1.20 3.56
C ASN A 100 3.71 -0.90 4.52
N LYS A 101 2.58 -1.59 4.32
CA LYS A 101 1.33 -1.37 5.09
C LYS A 101 1.54 -1.48 6.59
N GLU A 102 2.20 -2.54 7.04
CA GLU A 102 2.43 -2.83 8.46
C GLU A 102 3.25 -1.72 9.12
N SER A 103 4.28 -1.26 8.45
CA SER A 103 5.13 -0.16 8.93
C SER A 103 4.36 1.16 8.97
N LEU A 104 3.51 1.45 7.99
CA LEU A 104 2.68 2.67 7.98
C LEU A 104 1.69 2.67 9.13
N VAL A 105 1.02 1.55 9.40
CA VAL A 105 0.10 1.42 10.54
C VAL A 105 0.82 1.66 11.86
N LYS A 106 1.99 1.07 12.02
CA LYS A 106 2.83 1.31 13.19
C LYS A 106 3.18 2.80 13.33
N HIS A 107 3.60 3.46 12.25
CA HIS A 107 3.95 4.88 12.26
C HIS A 107 2.74 5.80 12.53
N LEU A 108 1.54 5.43 12.06
CA LEU A 108 0.29 6.10 12.41
C LEU A 108 0.02 6.01 13.91
N LYS A 109 0.10 4.82 14.49
CA LYS A 109 -0.11 4.59 15.93
C LYS A 109 0.92 5.28 16.80
N GLU A 110 2.17 5.33 16.37
CA GLU A 110 3.26 6.05 17.05
C GLU A 110 3.18 7.56 16.82
N GLY A 111 2.26 8.06 16.00
CA GLY A 111 2.12 9.48 15.68
C GLY A 111 3.26 10.06 14.85
N THR A 112 4.09 9.25 14.22
CA THR A 112 5.15 9.70 13.29
C THR A 112 4.57 10.09 11.93
N VAL A 113 3.56 9.35 11.47
CA VAL A 113 2.74 9.65 10.29
C VAL A 113 1.36 10.10 10.76
N ASP A 114 0.80 11.13 10.14
CA ASP A 114 -0.51 11.68 10.48
C ASP A 114 -1.62 11.04 9.66
N ILE A 115 -1.34 10.76 8.39
CA ILE A 115 -2.28 10.21 7.41
C ILE A 115 -1.53 9.32 6.43
N ALA A 116 -2.13 8.22 6.00
CA ALA A 116 -1.54 7.31 5.04
C ALA A 116 -2.49 6.96 3.89
N LEU A 117 -1.94 6.82 2.69
CA LEU A 117 -2.61 6.34 1.49
C LEU A 117 -2.22 4.88 1.24
N MET A 118 -3.21 4.01 1.15
CA MET A 118 -3.01 2.56 0.99
C MET A 118 -4.02 1.98 0.00
N GLU A 119 -3.70 0.83 -0.53
CA GLU A 119 -4.65 -0.07 -1.17
C GLU A 119 -5.18 -1.04 -0.12
N GLU A 120 -6.46 -1.34 -0.13
CA GLU A 120 -7.13 -2.34 0.70
C GLU A 120 -6.51 -2.52 2.10
N TYR A 121 -7.04 -1.82 3.05
CA TYR A 121 -6.68 -1.98 4.44
C TYR A 121 -7.85 -2.57 5.22
N PHE A 122 -7.71 -3.81 5.64
CA PHE A 122 -8.71 -4.51 6.46
C PHE A 122 -8.14 -4.67 7.87
N ILE A 123 -8.30 -3.67 8.71
CA ILE A 123 -8.03 -3.82 10.13
C ILE A 123 -9.21 -3.25 10.92
N GLU A 124 -9.80 -4.08 11.76
CA GLU A 124 -10.73 -3.65 12.79
C GLU A 124 -9.94 -3.04 13.96
N ASP A 125 -9.60 -1.78 13.85
CA ASP A 125 -8.96 -1.01 14.91
C ASP A 125 -9.81 0.22 15.21
N LYS A 126 -10.26 0.35 16.46
CA LYS A 126 -11.17 1.43 16.88
C LYS A 126 -10.51 2.82 16.82
N GLU A 127 -9.19 2.87 16.93
CA GLU A 127 -8.43 4.13 16.87
C GLU A 127 -8.20 4.60 15.43
N ILE A 128 -8.29 3.69 14.47
CA ILE A 128 -8.06 3.97 13.05
C ILE A 128 -9.38 4.31 12.35
N LYS A 129 -9.35 5.37 11.55
CA LYS A 129 -10.37 5.69 10.57
C LYS A 129 -9.87 5.33 9.18
N VAL A 130 -10.70 4.62 8.43
CA VAL A 130 -10.46 4.31 7.02
C VAL A 130 -11.53 5.02 6.20
N ILE A 131 -11.13 5.79 5.22
CA ILE A 131 -11.99 6.48 4.26
C ILE A 131 -11.68 5.87 2.89
N GLU A 132 -12.69 5.25 2.26
CA GLU A 132 -12.58 4.74 0.91
C GLU A 132 -12.77 5.89 -0.08
N THR A 133 -11.94 5.92 -1.10
CA THR A 133 -12.01 6.91 -2.17
C THR A 133 -12.47 6.25 -3.48
N GLU A 134 -11.96 6.69 -4.62
CA GLU A 134 -12.38 6.16 -5.91
C GLU A 134 -11.83 4.75 -6.18
N ASP A 135 -12.54 4.00 -7.02
CA ASP A 135 -12.10 2.70 -7.52
C ASP A 135 -10.93 2.86 -8.49
N TYR A 136 -10.08 1.84 -8.57
CA TYR A 136 -9.06 1.77 -9.61
C TYR A 136 -9.13 0.45 -10.39
N PRO A 137 -9.19 0.51 -11.72
CA PRO A 137 -9.21 -0.71 -12.52
C PRO A 137 -7.84 -1.36 -12.59
N PHE A 138 -7.83 -2.69 -12.68
CA PHE A 138 -6.67 -3.44 -13.12
C PHE A 138 -6.64 -3.55 -14.63
N VAL A 139 -5.44 -3.68 -15.18
CA VAL A 139 -5.19 -3.81 -16.61
C VAL A 139 -4.12 -4.85 -16.89
N VAL A 140 -4.19 -5.46 -18.06
CA VAL A 140 -3.11 -6.25 -18.63
C VAL A 140 -2.30 -5.37 -19.55
N VAL A 141 -1.00 -5.27 -19.28
CA VAL A 141 -0.06 -4.48 -20.08
C VAL A 141 1.09 -5.33 -20.57
N ALA A 142 1.56 -5.06 -21.78
CA ALA A 142 2.66 -5.74 -22.44
C ALA A 142 3.59 -4.76 -23.16
N GLY A 143 4.69 -5.26 -23.69
CA GLY A 143 5.57 -4.51 -24.58
C GLY A 143 4.88 -4.10 -25.89
N LYS A 144 5.50 -3.20 -26.63
CA LYS A 144 4.91 -2.61 -27.85
C LYS A 144 4.68 -3.62 -28.98
N GLU A 145 5.49 -4.69 -29.02
CA GLU A 145 5.49 -5.70 -30.08
C GLU A 145 4.26 -6.61 -30.06
N ILE A 146 3.59 -6.71 -28.92
CA ILE A 146 2.40 -7.55 -28.79
C ILE A 146 1.24 -6.94 -29.60
N THR A 147 0.71 -7.70 -30.53
CA THR A 147 -0.36 -7.27 -31.43
C THR A 147 -1.71 -7.92 -31.15
N ASN A 148 -1.72 -9.09 -30.55
CA ASN A 148 -2.94 -9.82 -30.20
C ASN A 148 -2.78 -10.62 -28.89
N LEU A 149 -3.92 -11.09 -28.34
CA LEU A 149 -3.97 -11.83 -27.09
C LEU A 149 -3.29 -13.21 -27.14
N ASP A 150 -3.31 -13.88 -28.30
CA ASP A 150 -2.77 -15.22 -28.45
C ASP A 150 -1.25 -15.25 -28.28
N GLU A 151 -0.57 -14.13 -28.57
CA GLU A 151 0.87 -13.99 -28.38
C GLU A 151 1.29 -14.08 -26.91
N LEU A 152 0.37 -13.79 -25.97
CA LEU A 152 0.64 -13.88 -24.55
C LEU A 152 0.95 -15.31 -24.07
N GLN A 153 0.53 -16.34 -24.81
CA GLN A 153 0.90 -17.73 -24.52
C GLN A 153 2.41 -17.98 -24.64
N ASN A 154 3.08 -17.17 -25.45
CA ASN A 154 4.48 -17.37 -25.80
C ASN A 154 5.45 -16.62 -24.88
N ILE A 155 4.97 -15.58 -24.19
CA ILE A 155 5.76 -14.73 -23.29
C ILE A 155 5.37 -14.93 -21.83
N PRO A 156 6.28 -14.75 -20.86
CA PRO A 156 5.95 -14.98 -19.46
C PRO A 156 5.09 -13.87 -18.86
N LEU A 157 4.18 -14.27 -17.97
CA LEU A 157 3.53 -13.38 -17.04
C LEU A 157 4.52 -12.99 -15.93
N LEU A 158 4.81 -11.71 -15.81
CA LEU A 158 5.54 -11.15 -14.67
C LEU A 158 4.57 -10.98 -13.51
N LYS A 159 4.73 -11.80 -12.47
CA LYS A 159 3.77 -11.91 -11.39
C LYS A 159 4.32 -11.41 -10.06
N ARG A 160 3.56 -10.57 -9.38
CA ARG A 160 3.70 -10.33 -7.95
C ARG A 160 2.76 -11.27 -7.20
N ASP A 161 3.25 -11.88 -6.13
CA ASP A 161 2.42 -12.81 -5.36
C ASP A 161 1.54 -12.05 -4.37
N THR A 162 0.48 -11.45 -4.87
CA THR A 162 -0.55 -10.75 -4.11
C THR A 162 -1.93 -11.36 -4.35
N ILE A 163 -2.83 -11.21 -3.39
CA ILE A 163 -4.23 -11.70 -3.51
C ILE A 163 -4.89 -11.11 -4.75
N LEU A 164 -4.72 -9.81 -4.98
CA LEU A 164 -5.31 -9.11 -6.13
C LEU A 164 -4.76 -9.60 -7.45
N THR A 165 -3.46 -9.77 -7.58
CA THR A 165 -2.86 -10.30 -8.81
C THR A 165 -3.40 -11.69 -9.12
N ASN A 166 -3.59 -12.55 -8.12
CA ASN A 166 -4.15 -13.90 -8.32
C ASN A 166 -5.63 -13.81 -8.77
N LYS A 167 -6.45 -12.98 -8.13
CA LYS A 167 -7.86 -12.74 -8.50
C LYS A 167 -7.98 -12.34 -9.98
N TYR A 168 -7.22 -11.36 -10.41
CA TYR A 168 -7.28 -10.87 -11.79
C TYR A 168 -6.64 -11.83 -12.80
N LEU A 169 -5.66 -12.63 -12.40
CA LEU A 169 -5.10 -13.70 -13.23
C LEU A 169 -6.16 -14.74 -13.55
N ASP A 170 -6.86 -15.27 -12.55
CA ASP A 170 -7.93 -16.25 -12.75
C ASP A 170 -9.05 -15.73 -13.65
N LEU A 171 -9.38 -14.44 -13.52
CA LEU A 171 -10.34 -13.79 -14.41
C LEU A 171 -9.81 -13.67 -15.84
N PHE A 172 -8.55 -13.33 -16.01
CA PHE A 172 -7.95 -13.14 -17.32
C PHE A 172 -7.80 -14.46 -18.08
N GLU A 173 -7.37 -15.54 -17.42
CA GLU A 173 -7.31 -16.88 -18.01
C GLU A 173 -8.68 -17.34 -18.54
N LYS A 174 -9.76 -17.03 -17.84
CA LYS A 174 -11.14 -17.28 -18.33
C LYS A 174 -11.50 -16.45 -19.56
N ILE A 175 -11.01 -15.22 -19.65
CA ILE A 175 -11.27 -14.31 -20.79
C ILE A 175 -10.54 -14.78 -22.04
N VAL A 176 -9.27 -15.14 -21.89
CA VAL A 176 -8.43 -15.58 -23.02
C VAL A 176 -8.66 -17.04 -23.42
N GLY A 177 -9.20 -17.85 -22.51
CA GLY A 177 -9.54 -19.26 -22.75
C GLY A 177 -8.35 -20.22 -22.72
N PHE A 178 -7.22 -19.80 -22.15
CA PHE A 178 -6.02 -20.63 -21.95
C PHE A 178 -5.31 -20.27 -20.65
N ASN A 179 -4.51 -21.21 -20.14
CA ASN A 179 -3.72 -20.99 -18.94
C ASN A 179 -2.40 -20.26 -19.26
N LEU A 180 -2.00 -19.40 -18.34
CA LEU A 180 -0.76 -18.63 -18.41
C LEU A 180 0.32 -19.34 -17.58
N ASP A 181 0.86 -20.43 -18.11
CA ASP A 181 1.78 -21.33 -17.39
C ASP A 181 3.19 -20.76 -17.27
N LYS A 182 3.63 -19.94 -18.23
CA LYS A 182 4.93 -19.27 -18.17
C LYS A 182 4.86 -18.08 -17.22
N ARG A 183 5.48 -18.19 -16.05
CA ARG A 183 5.44 -17.17 -14.99
C ARG A 183 6.84 -16.85 -14.47
N ILE A 184 7.09 -15.58 -14.25
CA ILE A 184 8.29 -15.06 -13.57
C ILE A 184 7.83 -14.32 -12.33
N SER A 185 8.25 -14.78 -11.15
CA SER A 185 7.96 -14.09 -9.90
C SER A 185 8.86 -12.86 -9.76
N VAL A 186 8.24 -11.68 -9.53
CA VAL A 186 8.95 -10.41 -9.37
C VAL A 186 8.68 -9.86 -7.98
N ASN A 187 9.65 -9.98 -7.09
CA ASN A 187 9.62 -9.43 -5.73
C ASN A 187 10.20 -8.01 -5.71
N GLY A 188 9.71 -7.15 -6.59
CA GLY A 188 10.16 -5.78 -6.78
C GLY A 188 9.03 -4.76 -6.76
N SER A 189 9.37 -3.49 -7.01
CA SER A 189 8.39 -2.43 -7.18
C SER A 189 7.63 -2.58 -8.52
N ILE A 190 6.50 -1.88 -8.64
CA ILE A 190 5.77 -1.80 -9.92
C ILE A 190 6.67 -1.19 -10.99
N GLU A 191 7.54 -0.24 -10.63
CA GLU A 191 8.49 0.37 -11.57
C GLU A 191 9.47 -0.66 -12.14
N THR A 192 9.97 -1.58 -11.31
CA THR A 192 10.78 -2.72 -11.80
C THR A 192 10.01 -3.54 -12.83
N MET A 193 8.75 -3.85 -12.55
CA MET A 193 7.90 -4.61 -13.50
C MET A 193 7.70 -3.85 -14.81
N LYS A 194 7.41 -2.56 -14.75
CA LYS A 194 7.24 -1.71 -15.94
C LYS A 194 8.49 -1.73 -16.82
N ASN A 195 9.67 -1.64 -16.23
CA ASN A 195 10.92 -1.67 -16.97
C ASN A 195 11.16 -3.03 -17.63
N LEU A 196 10.92 -4.14 -16.91
CA LEU A 196 11.01 -5.49 -17.50
C LEU A 196 10.05 -5.70 -18.66
N ILE A 197 8.83 -5.13 -18.59
CA ILE A 197 7.85 -5.20 -19.68
C ILE A 197 8.31 -4.35 -20.88
N LYS A 198 8.80 -3.14 -20.63
CA LYS A 198 9.34 -2.25 -21.69
C LYS A 198 10.50 -2.89 -22.45
N ASP A 199 11.33 -3.65 -21.73
CA ASP A 199 12.47 -4.38 -22.30
C ASP A 199 12.06 -5.73 -22.95
N GLY A 200 10.76 -6.02 -23.02
CA GLY A 200 10.24 -7.19 -23.76
C GLY A 200 10.30 -8.51 -22.99
N LEU A 201 10.56 -8.50 -21.67
CA LEU A 201 10.65 -9.77 -20.91
C LEU A 201 9.31 -10.49 -20.82
N GLY A 202 8.17 -9.78 -20.87
CA GLY A 202 6.86 -10.38 -20.73
C GLY A 202 5.74 -9.36 -20.61
N PHE A 203 4.68 -9.73 -19.91
CA PHE A 203 3.52 -8.89 -19.63
C PHE A 203 3.13 -8.98 -18.16
N ALA A 204 2.27 -8.06 -17.69
CA ALA A 204 1.80 -8.09 -16.30
C ALA A 204 0.35 -7.62 -16.17
N ILE A 205 -0.25 -7.98 -15.04
CA ILE A 205 -1.54 -7.48 -14.56
C ILE A 205 -1.25 -6.47 -13.46
N LEU A 206 -1.56 -5.19 -13.71
CA LEU A 206 -1.19 -4.07 -12.86
C LEU A 206 -2.38 -3.12 -12.66
N PRO A 207 -2.42 -2.35 -11.57
CA PRO A 207 -3.38 -1.26 -11.43
C PRO A 207 -3.16 -0.19 -12.51
N TYR A 208 -4.23 0.29 -13.13
CA TYR A 208 -4.14 1.26 -14.24
C TYR A 208 -3.44 2.55 -13.84
N TYR A 209 -3.69 3.04 -12.64
CA TYR A 209 -3.03 4.26 -12.13
C TYR A 209 -1.49 4.20 -12.15
N SER A 210 -0.92 3.00 -12.11
CA SER A 210 0.53 2.81 -12.08
C SER A 210 1.19 2.78 -13.47
N VAL A 211 0.40 2.60 -14.52
CA VAL A 211 0.89 2.40 -15.90
C VAL A 211 0.28 3.34 -16.93
N HIS A 212 -0.69 4.19 -16.52
CA HIS A 212 -1.43 5.03 -17.46
C HIS A 212 -0.54 5.97 -18.28
N GLU A 213 0.51 6.54 -17.68
CA GLU A 213 1.43 7.41 -18.42
C GLU A 213 2.21 6.66 -19.51
N GLU A 214 2.68 5.45 -19.20
CA GLU A 214 3.37 4.62 -20.18
C GLU A 214 2.44 4.17 -21.30
N VAL A 215 1.17 3.90 -20.98
CA VAL A 215 0.15 3.54 -21.97
C VAL A 215 -0.16 4.74 -22.84
N GLU A 216 -0.40 5.92 -22.27
CA GLU A 216 -0.69 7.15 -23.03
C GLU A 216 0.48 7.57 -23.95
N ARG A 217 1.71 7.43 -23.47
CA ARG A 217 2.91 7.70 -24.26
C ARG A 217 3.25 6.59 -25.26
N GLY A 218 2.49 5.49 -25.28
CA GLY A 218 2.74 4.31 -26.11
C GLY A 218 4.03 3.57 -25.73
N ALA A 219 4.54 3.74 -24.53
CA ALA A 219 5.71 2.99 -24.01
C ALA A 219 5.32 1.58 -23.60
N LEU A 220 4.08 1.40 -23.11
CA LEU A 220 3.44 0.12 -22.87
C LEU A 220 2.15 0.02 -23.66
N LYS A 221 1.78 -1.21 -23.98
CA LYS A 221 0.54 -1.50 -24.67
C LYS A 221 -0.52 -1.97 -23.69
N LEU A 222 -1.68 -1.33 -23.69
CA LEU A 222 -2.86 -1.78 -22.96
C LEU A 222 -3.48 -2.95 -23.73
N VAL A 223 -3.41 -4.15 -23.17
CA VAL A 223 -3.90 -5.37 -23.78
C VAL A 223 -5.35 -5.64 -23.38
N HIS A 224 -5.67 -5.45 -22.08
CA HIS A 224 -7.01 -5.65 -21.54
C HIS A 224 -7.24 -4.72 -20.35
N LYS A 225 -8.47 -4.22 -20.20
CA LYS A 225 -8.93 -3.46 -19.02
C LYS A 225 -10.09 -4.22 -18.39
N PHE A 226 -10.01 -4.53 -17.11
CA PHE A 226 -11.11 -5.14 -16.39
C PHE A 226 -12.18 -4.07 -16.10
N GLU A 227 -13.43 -4.34 -16.51
CA GLU A 227 -14.52 -3.35 -16.43
C GLU A 227 -15.03 -3.10 -15.01
N LYS A 228 -14.87 -4.09 -14.13
CA LYS A 228 -15.29 -4.01 -12.72
C LYS A 228 -14.09 -4.16 -11.83
N SER A 229 -13.81 -3.13 -11.06
CA SER A 229 -12.90 -3.18 -9.93
C SER A 229 -13.69 -2.85 -8.67
N GLU A 230 -13.47 -3.64 -7.63
CA GLU A 230 -13.96 -3.34 -6.28
C GLU A 230 -12.81 -2.79 -5.43
N ASP A 231 -11.64 -2.66 -6.05
CA ASP A 231 -10.41 -2.26 -5.40
C ASP A 231 -10.35 -0.74 -5.31
N ARG A 232 -10.14 -0.20 -4.11
CA ARG A 232 -10.20 1.24 -3.83
C ARG A 232 -8.93 1.71 -3.17
N PHE A 233 -8.61 2.98 -3.41
CA PHE A 233 -7.68 3.68 -2.56
C PHE A 233 -8.31 3.98 -1.21
N GLN A 234 -7.51 3.91 -0.18
CA GLN A 234 -7.93 4.18 1.18
C GLN A 234 -7.05 5.24 1.82
N ILE A 235 -7.70 6.18 2.49
CA ILE A 235 -7.07 7.14 3.38
C ILE A 235 -7.18 6.55 4.78
N VAL A 236 -6.06 6.39 5.46
CA VAL A 236 -5.97 5.78 6.79
C VAL A 236 -5.35 6.77 7.75
N LEU A 237 -6.03 7.06 8.84
CA LEU A 237 -5.55 8.01 9.85
C LEU A 237 -6.02 7.62 11.25
N ILE A 238 -5.38 8.20 12.26
CA ILE A 238 -5.90 8.08 13.64
C ILE A 238 -7.13 8.98 13.77
N ARG A 239 -8.23 8.42 14.24
CA ARG A 239 -9.55 9.08 14.32
C ARG A 239 -9.52 10.42 15.06
N GLU A 240 -8.77 10.50 16.15
CA GLU A 240 -8.60 11.72 16.95
C GLU A 240 -7.85 12.85 16.21
N ASN A 241 -7.18 12.54 15.09
CA ASN A 241 -6.41 13.50 14.32
C ASN A 241 -7.18 14.10 13.14
N GLU A 242 -8.38 13.61 12.87
CA GLU A 242 -9.17 13.98 11.68
C GLU A 242 -9.43 15.49 11.58
N ASP A 243 -9.74 16.12 12.71
CA ASP A 243 -10.08 17.54 12.76
C ASP A 243 -8.87 18.49 12.78
N LYS A 244 -7.64 17.96 12.76
CA LYS A 244 -6.45 18.81 12.67
C LYS A 244 -6.40 19.49 11.30
N GLU A 245 -6.25 20.81 11.27
CA GLU A 245 -6.42 21.66 10.08
C GLU A 245 -5.69 21.14 8.82
N GLY A 246 -4.42 20.79 8.91
CA GLY A 246 -3.65 20.27 7.77
C GLY A 246 -4.16 18.91 7.30
N ILE A 247 -4.58 18.05 8.23
CA ILE A 247 -5.08 16.70 7.93
C ILE A 247 -6.47 16.79 7.29
N SER A 248 -7.39 17.57 7.86
CA SER A 248 -8.74 17.76 7.31
C SER A 248 -8.70 18.36 5.90
N LYS A 249 -7.86 19.36 5.65
CA LYS A 249 -7.65 19.91 4.30
C LYS A 249 -7.12 18.87 3.31
N PHE A 250 -6.20 18.01 3.75
CA PHE A 250 -5.66 16.98 2.88
C PHE A 250 -6.67 15.86 2.61
N VAL A 251 -7.47 15.47 3.60
CA VAL A 251 -8.59 14.51 3.42
C VAL A 251 -9.60 15.05 2.42
N GLU A 252 -10.09 16.28 2.62
CA GLU A 252 -11.05 16.95 1.72
C GLU A 252 -10.49 17.05 0.29
N PHE A 253 -9.22 17.41 0.16
CA PHE A 253 -8.55 17.43 -1.13
C PHE A 253 -8.55 16.06 -1.81
N LEU A 254 -8.20 14.97 -1.08
CA LEU A 254 -8.14 13.61 -1.61
C LEU A 254 -9.50 13.06 -1.99
N GLU A 255 -10.55 13.36 -1.23
CA GLU A 255 -11.92 12.92 -1.55
C GLU A 255 -12.42 13.53 -2.88
N ASN A 256 -11.93 14.73 -3.22
CA ASN A 256 -12.26 15.41 -4.47
C ASN A 256 -11.24 15.17 -5.59
N TYR A 257 -10.09 14.57 -5.30
CA TYR A 257 -9.02 14.34 -6.25
C TYR A 257 -9.25 13.05 -7.05
N LYS A 258 -9.34 13.18 -8.38
CA LYS A 258 -9.42 12.01 -9.26
C LYS A 258 -8.04 11.48 -9.60
N ILE A 259 -7.71 10.32 -9.03
CA ILE A 259 -6.45 9.62 -9.27
C ILE A 259 -6.45 8.99 -10.68
N ASN A 260 -7.59 8.44 -11.09
CA ASN A 260 -7.79 7.89 -12.42
C ASN A 260 -8.27 8.99 -13.37
N ARG A 261 -7.36 9.58 -14.16
CA ARG A 261 -7.74 10.43 -15.29
C ARG A 261 -8.09 9.50 -16.45
N ASP A 262 -9.38 9.20 -16.60
CA ASP A 262 -9.91 8.37 -17.70
C ASP A 262 -9.78 9.07 -19.04
N ASN A 263 -8.66 8.86 -19.76
CA ASN A 263 -8.53 9.29 -21.16
C ASN A 263 -7.73 8.30 -22.03
N ALA A 264 -7.50 7.05 -21.59
CA ALA A 264 -6.81 6.10 -22.45
C ALA A 264 -7.79 5.41 -23.42
N PRO A 265 -7.57 5.50 -24.72
CA PRO A 265 -8.34 4.73 -25.67
C PRO A 265 -8.08 3.24 -25.48
N LEU A 266 -9.13 2.47 -25.21
CA LEU A 266 -9.10 1.01 -25.27
C LEU A 266 -8.60 0.58 -26.64
N VAL A 267 -7.50 -0.17 -26.69
CA VAL A 267 -7.06 -0.80 -27.92
C VAL A 267 -8.11 -1.82 -28.32
N THR A 268 -8.86 -1.42 -29.32
CA THR A 268 -9.74 -2.16 -30.23
C THR A 268 -10.00 -3.65 -29.96
N LYS A 269 -11.30 -3.93 -29.85
CA LYS A 269 -11.99 -5.19 -30.11
C LYS A 269 -11.15 -6.24 -30.86
N VAL A 270 -10.87 -7.32 -30.12
CA VAL A 270 -10.47 -8.59 -30.74
C VAL A 270 -11.54 -8.98 -31.75
N LYS A 271 -11.18 -9.05 -33.02
CA LYS A 271 -12.00 -9.72 -34.02
C LYS A 271 -12.09 -11.17 -33.62
N LYS A 272 -13.22 -11.61 -33.07
CA LYS A 272 -13.54 -13.04 -32.97
C LYS A 272 -13.57 -13.57 -34.41
N THR A 273 -12.52 -14.24 -34.79
CA THR A 273 -12.55 -15.08 -36.01
C THR A 273 -13.49 -16.25 -35.67
N LYS A 274 -14.71 -16.16 -36.24
CA LYS A 274 -15.64 -17.30 -36.26
C LYS A 274 -14.95 -18.43 -37.02
N LYS A 275 -14.75 -19.56 -36.36
CA LYS A 275 -14.67 -20.86 -37.00
C LYS A 275 -16.07 -21.43 -37.08
#